data_97e1e8ecce05a72f1e9b4b2590e616d7
#
_entry.id   97e1e8ecce05a72f1e9b4b2590e616d7
#
_cell.length_a   1.000
_cell.length_b   1.000
_cell.length_c   1.000
_cell.angle_alpha   90.00
_cell.angle_beta   90.00
_cell.angle_gamma   90.00
#
_symmetry.space_group_name_H-M   'P 1'
#
loop_
_entity.id
_entity.type
_entity.pdbx_description
1 polymer ?
#
loop_
_entity_poly.entity_id
_entity_poly.type
_entity_poly.pdbx_seq_one_letter_code
_entity_poly.pdbx_strand_id
1 'polypeptide(L)'
;YAPVEKSTETITLDGYDVIVVGLGGSGMTAYVSAAENGATVFGFDSAAKVGGNSTNTSGPMAINPASRLTDGAELVPEEELVQDWIAYTDGDAKEDMIRLFVSESGETLDWMEQNYPFQFGDSMKAFFDAHGWQVWTSYAGKDGATKDDAYVAALEQAKAMNEKNDYTLELTATELLTDENGNVTGVKATRYDGATYEIYGKNVVLATGGFIGNDEMCEKYLGGVWRTEAMTQCDGAGIRMAQKAVDAALYNPDVAPVSHIAQVYNIIRNDDLTADQKAVLTSLVLDTTKPIVSADGTSVNDKIGMFIAFDVWQAGPTYYVIYTQEQMDAIKASGLEAFNAPMFMAQGGSAEAGVPVEDLDTILSVGEAYGDVFKADSLEALAKQLDMPNLTASVEAADGPVYAVKGASYVYSTCGGLDIDENLNVRRQDGTPVTNLFAVGNDSIGVLLESGKAYVTYGGAAAGWALTSGRLAGAAAAAQAK
;
A
#
# COMPACT_ATOMS: atom_id res chain seq x y z
N TYR A 1 -20.07 7.07 -24.92
CA TYR A 1 -20.19 5.71 -24.34
C TYR A 1 -21.62 5.23 -24.48
N ALA A 2 -21.84 4.07 -25.11
CA ALA A 2 -23.15 3.44 -25.10
C ALA A 2 -23.45 2.94 -23.65
N PRO A 3 -24.68 3.13 -23.13
CA PRO A 3 -25.06 2.57 -21.85
C PRO A 3 -24.90 1.04 -21.87
N VAL A 4 -24.33 0.49 -20.80
CA VAL A 4 -24.27 -0.96 -20.63
C VAL A 4 -25.69 -1.49 -20.39
N GLU A 5 -26.11 -2.49 -21.16
CA GLU A 5 -27.40 -3.16 -20.92
C GLU A 5 -27.36 -3.88 -19.56
N LYS A 6 -28.33 -3.58 -18.71
CA LYS A 6 -28.39 -4.17 -17.36
C LYS A 6 -28.80 -5.63 -17.42
N SER A 7 -28.00 -6.51 -16.85
CA SER A 7 -28.31 -7.93 -16.68
C SER A 7 -28.98 -8.19 -15.32
N THR A 8 -29.92 -9.12 -15.30
CA THR A 8 -30.51 -9.68 -14.08
C THR A 8 -30.20 -11.17 -13.94
N GLU A 9 -29.26 -11.65 -14.73
CA GLU A 9 -28.84 -13.05 -14.74
C GLU A 9 -28.12 -13.42 -13.45
N THR A 10 -28.37 -14.63 -12.95
CA THR A 10 -27.58 -15.27 -11.91
C THR A 10 -26.80 -16.44 -12.52
N ILE A 11 -25.49 -16.38 -12.46
CA ILE A 11 -24.57 -17.40 -12.95
C ILE A 11 -24.03 -18.15 -11.76
N THR A 12 -24.25 -19.46 -11.74
CA THR A 12 -23.73 -20.34 -10.67
C THR A 12 -22.52 -21.11 -11.20
N LEU A 13 -21.41 -20.97 -10.48
CA LEU A 13 -20.17 -21.73 -10.71
C LEU A 13 -19.91 -22.58 -9.48
N ASP A 14 -19.68 -23.88 -9.64
CA ASP A 14 -19.50 -24.80 -8.51
C ASP A 14 -18.35 -25.80 -8.69
N GLY A 15 -18.06 -26.54 -7.60
CA GLY A 15 -17.12 -27.63 -7.60
C GLY A 15 -15.66 -27.21 -7.74
N TYR A 16 -15.30 -26.01 -7.35
CA TYR A 16 -13.92 -25.60 -7.22
C TYR A 16 -13.32 -26.04 -5.88
N ASP A 17 -12.03 -26.36 -5.88
CA ASP A 17 -11.30 -26.62 -4.65
C ASP A 17 -10.91 -25.29 -3.96
N VAL A 18 -10.54 -24.28 -4.75
CA VAL A 18 -10.11 -22.98 -4.26
C VAL A 18 -10.75 -21.85 -5.06
N ILE A 19 -11.29 -20.85 -4.36
CA ILE A 19 -11.74 -19.58 -4.93
C ILE A 19 -10.77 -18.50 -4.48
N VAL A 20 -10.21 -17.72 -5.41
CA VAL A 20 -9.32 -16.60 -5.11
C VAL A 20 -10.02 -15.27 -5.41
N VAL A 21 -10.18 -14.44 -4.39
CA VAL A 21 -10.86 -13.14 -4.47
C VAL A 21 -9.82 -12.03 -4.54
N GLY A 22 -9.64 -11.44 -5.73
CA GLY A 22 -8.59 -10.50 -6.07
C GLY A 22 -7.40 -11.19 -6.75
N LEU A 23 -6.91 -10.61 -7.86
CA LEU A 23 -5.78 -11.13 -8.66
C LEU A 23 -4.61 -10.13 -8.72
N GLY A 24 -4.39 -9.43 -7.60
CA GLY A 24 -3.16 -8.71 -7.32
C GLY A 24 -2.00 -9.65 -7.00
N GLY A 25 -0.91 -9.13 -6.42
CA GLY A 25 0.28 -9.94 -6.10
C GLY A 25 -0.03 -11.19 -5.29
N SER A 26 -0.76 -11.03 -4.19
CA SER A 26 -1.11 -12.16 -3.32
C SER A 26 -2.13 -13.11 -3.93
N GLY A 27 -3.10 -12.59 -4.68
CA GLY A 27 -4.08 -13.46 -5.34
C GLY A 27 -3.50 -14.24 -6.51
N MET A 28 -2.62 -13.63 -7.31
CA MET A 28 -1.91 -14.33 -8.38
C MET A 28 -1.07 -15.48 -7.81
N THR A 29 -0.26 -15.23 -6.78
CA THR A 29 0.56 -16.30 -6.19
C THR A 29 -0.28 -17.38 -5.52
N ALA A 30 -1.43 -17.03 -4.92
CA ALA A 30 -2.38 -18.00 -4.37
C ALA A 30 -3.02 -18.87 -5.46
N TYR A 31 -3.48 -18.27 -6.55
CA TYR A 31 -4.07 -18.95 -7.68
C TYR A 31 -3.10 -19.96 -8.30
N VAL A 32 -1.88 -19.46 -8.60
CA VAL A 32 -0.84 -20.25 -9.24
C VAL A 32 -0.38 -21.41 -8.34
N SER A 33 -0.12 -21.13 -7.05
CA SER A 33 0.30 -22.15 -6.09
C SER A 33 -0.78 -23.20 -5.84
N ALA A 34 -2.06 -22.82 -5.78
CA ALA A 34 -3.14 -23.77 -5.65
C ALA A 34 -3.24 -24.69 -6.89
N ALA A 35 -3.14 -24.12 -8.09
CA ALA A 35 -3.21 -24.88 -9.35
C ALA A 35 -2.05 -25.86 -9.50
N GLU A 36 -0.81 -25.46 -9.21
CA GLU A 36 0.36 -26.36 -9.29
C GLU A 36 0.32 -27.49 -8.25
N ASN A 37 -0.36 -27.26 -7.12
CA ASN A 37 -0.63 -28.29 -6.12
C ASN A 37 -1.85 -29.17 -6.44
N GLY A 38 -2.41 -29.05 -7.65
CA GLY A 38 -3.43 -29.92 -8.21
C GLY A 38 -4.87 -29.57 -7.86
N ALA A 39 -5.13 -28.41 -7.27
CA ALA A 39 -6.48 -27.93 -7.01
C ALA A 39 -7.13 -27.40 -8.30
N THR A 40 -8.48 -27.51 -8.36
CA THR A 40 -9.27 -26.73 -9.31
C THR A 40 -9.51 -25.33 -8.74
N VAL A 41 -9.13 -24.29 -9.52
CA VAL A 41 -9.11 -22.93 -9.02
C VAL A 41 -9.97 -22.01 -9.88
N PHE A 42 -10.79 -21.19 -9.23
CA PHE A 42 -11.43 -20.04 -9.86
C PHE A 42 -10.96 -18.75 -9.21
N GLY A 43 -10.45 -17.82 -10.02
CA GLY A 43 -10.01 -16.51 -9.56
C GLY A 43 -10.85 -15.39 -10.17
N PHE A 44 -10.98 -14.26 -9.48
CA PHE A 44 -11.59 -13.09 -10.09
C PHE A 44 -11.10 -11.79 -9.47
N ASP A 45 -11.22 -10.69 -10.23
CA ASP A 45 -10.83 -9.35 -9.81
C ASP A 45 -11.88 -8.31 -10.22
N SER A 46 -12.05 -7.29 -9.40
CA SER A 46 -12.93 -6.16 -9.69
C SER A 46 -12.36 -5.22 -10.76
N ALA A 47 -11.05 -5.23 -10.97
CA ALA A 47 -10.37 -4.44 -12.00
C ALA A 47 -10.50 -5.08 -13.39
N ALA A 48 -10.29 -4.27 -14.42
CA ALA A 48 -10.23 -4.71 -15.81
C ALA A 48 -8.88 -5.37 -16.19
N LYS A 49 -7.92 -5.43 -15.26
CA LYS A 49 -6.61 -6.07 -15.44
C LYS A 49 -6.12 -6.68 -14.12
N VAL A 50 -5.27 -7.68 -14.24
CA VAL A 50 -4.62 -8.35 -13.10
C VAL A 50 -3.44 -7.54 -12.56
N GLY A 51 -2.89 -7.98 -11.43
CA GLY A 51 -1.66 -7.46 -10.85
C GLY A 51 -1.85 -6.47 -9.71
N GLY A 52 -2.98 -5.76 -9.66
CA GLY A 52 -3.31 -4.85 -8.57
C GLY A 52 -2.19 -3.83 -8.28
N ASN A 53 -2.04 -3.42 -7.03
CA ASN A 53 -0.97 -2.51 -6.61
C ASN A 53 0.44 -3.12 -6.76
N SER A 54 0.56 -4.45 -6.84
CA SER A 54 1.86 -5.10 -6.93
C SER A 54 2.60 -4.81 -8.24
N THR A 55 1.89 -4.47 -9.33
CA THR A 55 2.55 -4.05 -10.58
C THR A 55 3.21 -2.68 -10.46
N ASN A 56 2.79 -1.86 -9.51
CA ASN A 56 3.32 -0.51 -9.27
C ASN A 56 4.48 -0.50 -8.25
N THR A 57 4.71 -1.58 -7.49
CA THR A 57 5.78 -1.62 -6.49
C THR A 57 7.15 -1.68 -7.14
N SER A 58 8.16 -1.10 -6.47
CA SER A 58 9.55 -1.18 -6.92
C SER A 58 10.12 -2.59 -6.75
N GLY A 59 9.74 -3.29 -5.68
CA GLY A 59 10.19 -4.66 -5.43
C GLY A 59 9.79 -5.21 -4.06
N PRO A 60 9.80 -6.54 -3.91
CA PRO A 60 9.51 -7.22 -2.67
C PRO A 60 10.71 -7.34 -1.74
N MET A 61 10.43 -7.54 -0.46
CA MET A 61 11.37 -8.15 0.49
C MET A 61 11.45 -9.65 0.22
N ALA A 62 12.68 -10.15 0.19
CA ALA A 62 12.98 -11.57 0.12
C ALA A 62 14.26 -11.86 0.91
N ILE A 63 14.17 -12.74 1.90
CA ILE A 63 15.28 -13.02 2.82
C ILE A 63 16.02 -14.26 2.35
N ASN A 64 17.33 -14.12 2.15
CA ASN A 64 18.24 -15.20 1.81
C ASN A 64 17.77 -16.11 0.66
N PRO A 65 17.29 -15.58 -0.49
CA PRO A 65 16.92 -16.46 -1.60
C PRO A 65 18.13 -17.26 -2.04
N ALA A 66 17.98 -18.58 -2.15
CA ALA A 66 19.09 -19.49 -2.41
C ALA A 66 19.84 -19.16 -3.73
N SER A 67 19.11 -18.63 -4.71
CA SER A 67 19.68 -18.18 -6.00
C SER A 67 20.60 -16.97 -5.88
N ARG A 68 20.61 -16.28 -4.75
CA ARG A 68 21.43 -15.07 -4.49
C ARG A 68 22.57 -15.33 -3.51
N LEU A 69 22.59 -16.49 -2.83
CA LEU A 69 23.66 -16.81 -1.87
C LEU A 69 24.96 -17.20 -2.59
N THR A 70 26.08 -16.72 -2.08
CA THR A 70 27.41 -17.13 -2.52
C THR A 70 28.01 -18.03 -1.47
N ASP A 71 28.38 -19.25 -1.86
CA ASP A 71 28.98 -20.29 -0.96
C ASP A 71 28.08 -20.56 0.29
N GLY A 72 26.78 -20.34 0.18
CA GLY A 72 25.83 -20.53 1.27
C GLY A 72 25.89 -19.47 2.38
N ALA A 73 26.60 -18.37 2.15
CA ALA A 73 26.65 -17.26 3.11
C ALA A 73 25.33 -16.47 3.10
N GLU A 74 24.74 -16.30 4.26
CA GLU A 74 23.53 -15.50 4.43
C GLU A 74 23.80 -14.02 4.09
N LEU A 75 22.87 -13.40 3.38
CA LEU A 75 22.85 -11.96 3.09
C LEU A 75 22.23 -11.18 4.26
N VAL A 76 21.43 -11.85 5.07
CA VAL A 76 20.73 -11.31 6.23
C VAL A 76 20.80 -12.34 7.35
N PRO A 77 21.26 -11.98 8.56
CA PRO A 77 21.20 -12.86 9.71
C PRO A 77 19.73 -12.96 10.18
N GLU A 78 19.04 -14.06 9.79
CA GLU A 78 17.59 -14.21 9.97
C GLU A 78 17.14 -14.01 11.40
N GLU A 79 17.83 -14.60 12.38
CA GLU A 79 17.42 -14.46 13.79
C GLU A 79 17.60 -13.02 14.30
N GLU A 80 18.64 -12.31 13.86
CA GLU A 80 18.83 -10.90 14.23
C GLU A 80 17.72 -10.04 13.61
N LEU A 81 17.34 -10.28 12.35
CA LEU A 81 16.22 -9.59 11.70
C LEU A 81 14.91 -9.84 12.45
N VAL A 82 14.62 -11.10 12.83
CA VAL A 82 13.42 -11.45 13.60
C VAL A 82 13.38 -10.72 14.93
N GLN A 83 14.48 -10.71 15.67
CA GLN A 83 14.57 -10.05 16.98
C GLN A 83 14.46 -8.52 16.84
N ASP A 84 15.08 -7.94 15.84
CA ASP A 84 14.97 -6.51 15.56
C ASP A 84 13.52 -6.11 15.19
N TRP A 85 12.85 -6.94 14.39
CA TRP A 85 11.45 -6.73 14.02
C TRP A 85 10.51 -6.80 15.24
N ILE A 86 10.69 -7.82 16.10
CA ILE A 86 9.95 -7.95 17.35
C ILE A 86 10.20 -6.74 18.25
N ALA A 87 11.45 -6.30 18.37
CA ALA A 87 11.81 -5.12 19.17
C ALA A 87 11.21 -3.83 18.57
N TYR A 88 11.24 -3.66 17.26
CA TYR A 88 10.65 -2.51 16.56
C TYR A 88 9.15 -2.42 16.80
N THR A 89 8.46 -3.55 16.84
CA THR A 89 7.00 -3.63 17.07
C THR A 89 6.63 -3.82 18.55
N ASP A 90 7.55 -3.57 19.48
CA ASP A 90 7.35 -3.74 20.93
C ASP A 90 6.68 -5.08 21.32
N GLY A 91 6.82 -6.11 20.46
CA GLY A 91 6.22 -7.43 20.63
C GLY A 91 4.73 -7.51 20.28
N ASP A 92 4.15 -6.46 19.69
CA ASP A 92 2.75 -6.44 19.25
C ASP A 92 2.52 -7.27 17.97
N ALA A 93 3.46 -7.26 17.04
CA ALA A 93 3.42 -8.13 15.89
C ALA A 93 3.51 -9.61 16.29
N LYS A 94 2.90 -10.49 15.51
CA LYS A 94 2.95 -11.93 15.77
C LYS A 94 4.31 -12.50 15.39
N GLU A 95 5.08 -12.95 16.39
CA GLU A 95 6.42 -13.54 16.19
C GLU A 95 6.39 -14.72 15.20
N ASP A 96 5.41 -15.60 15.31
CA ASP A 96 5.24 -16.76 14.43
C ASP A 96 5.03 -16.33 12.95
N MET A 97 4.31 -15.23 12.72
CA MET A 97 4.10 -14.68 11.39
C MET A 97 5.35 -13.99 10.85
N ILE A 98 6.10 -13.26 11.68
CA ILE A 98 7.40 -12.69 11.30
C ILE A 98 8.35 -13.83 10.89
N ARG A 99 8.48 -14.88 11.72
CA ARG A 99 9.32 -16.04 11.42
C ARG A 99 8.91 -16.75 10.15
N LEU A 100 7.62 -16.98 9.94
CA LEU A 100 7.08 -17.56 8.72
C LEU A 100 7.47 -16.73 7.48
N PHE A 101 7.28 -15.42 7.56
CA PHE A 101 7.63 -14.55 6.43
C PHE A 101 9.13 -14.52 6.16
N VAL A 102 9.96 -14.40 7.18
CA VAL A 102 11.42 -14.40 7.04
C VAL A 102 11.90 -15.70 6.41
N SER A 103 11.45 -16.86 6.88
CA SER A 103 11.87 -18.16 6.37
C SER A 103 11.40 -18.48 4.94
N GLU A 104 10.24 -17.95 4.53
CA GLU A 104 9.57 -18.36 3.29
C GLU A 104 9.73 -17.36 2.12
N SER A 105 10.11 -16.12 2.42
CA SER A 105 10.14 -15.05 1.42
C SER A 105 11.22 -15.27 0.36
N GLY A 106 12.38 -15.77 0.73
CA GLY A 106 13.45 -16.10 -0.20
C GLY A 106 13.09 -17.24 -1.15
N GLU A 107 12.48 -18.31 -0.62
CA GLU A 107 12.00 -19.41 -1.43
C GLU A 107 10.87 -18.97 -2.37
N THR A 108 10.01 -18.05 -1.92
CA THR A 108 8.95 -17.49 -2.78
C THR A 108 9.53 -16.76 -4.00
N LEU A 109 10.60 -15.97 -3.81
CA LEU A 109 11.28 -15.32 -4.90
C LEU A 109 11.87 -16.36 -5.88
N ASP A 110 12.60 -17.33 -5.38
CA ASP A 110 13.22 -18.38 -6.18
C ASP A 110 12.17 -19.20 -6.94
N TRP A 111 11.06 -19.54 -6.30
CA TRP A 111 9.93 -20.23 -6.92
C TRP A 111 9.33 -19.41 -8.08
N MET A 112 9.09 -18.12 -7.89
CA MET A 112 8.55 -17.25 -8.95
C MET A 112 9.51 -17.15 -10.13
N GLU A 113 10.81 -16.93 -9.86
CA GLU A 113 11.80 -16.75 -10.91
C GLU A 113 12.07 -18.03 -11.70
N GLN A 114 12.03 -19.18 -11.06
CA GLN A 114 12.30 -20.47 -11.70
C GLN A 114 11.12 -20.96 -12.55
N ASN A 115 9.89 -20.77 -12.08
CA ASN A 115 8.73 -21.42 -12.67
C ASN A 115 7.84 -20.47 -13.49
N TYR A 116 7.95 -19.16 -13.29
CA TYR A 116 7.07 -18.18 -13.90
C TYR A 116 7.88 -17.07 -14.60
N PRO A 117 7.25 -16.25 -15.47
CA PRO A 117 7.97 -15.27 -16.28
C PRO A 117 8.34 -14.00 -15.51
N PHE A 118 8.80 -14.13 -14.26
CA PHE A 118 9.32 -13.05 -13.45
C PHE A 118 10.84 -13.09 -13.40
N GLN A 119 11.44 -11.90 -13.37
CA GLN A 119 12.87 -11.71 -13.18
C GLN A 119 13.10 -10.78 -11.99
N PHE A 120 13.94 -11.20 -11.07
CA PHE A 120 14.32 -10.40 -9.91
C PHE A 120 15.77 -9.93 -10.05
N GLY A 121 16.05 -8.73 -9.53
CA GLY A 121 17.40 -8.20 -9.43
C GLY A 121 18.21 -8.88 -8.32
N ASP A 122 19.42 -8.40 -8.11
CA ASP A 122 20.24 -8.80 -6.95
C ASP A 122 19.58 -8.34 -5.66
N SER A 123 19.79 -9.10 -4.58
CA SER A 123 19.41 -8.65 -3.25
C SER A 123 20.24 -7.44 -2.86
N MET A 124 19.59 -6.40 -2.38
CA MET A 124 20.23 -5.14 -2.04
C MET A 124 19.66 -4.55 -0.74
N LYS A 125 20.44 -3.66 -0.15
CA LYS A 125 20.02 -2.86 0.98
C LYS A 125 19.00 -1.83 0.53
N ALA A 126 17.91 -1.66 1.27
CA ALA A 126 17.04 -0.50 1.12
C ALA A 126 17.81 0.76 1.57
N PHE A 127 17.72 1.86 0.80
CA PHE A 127 18.50 3.07 1.06
C PHE A 127 18.17 3.75 2.40
N PHE A 128 17.01 3.48 2.96
CA PHE A 128 16.53 3.99 4.25
C PHE A 128 16.73 3.01 5.42
N ASP A 129 17.23 1.80 5.17
CA ASP A 129 17.55 0.84 6.22
C ASP A 129 18.88 1.15 6.90
N ALA A 130 18.88 1.17 8.24
CA ALA A 130 20.07 1.46 9.04
C ALA A 130 21.04 0.29 9.13
N HIS A 131 20.58 -0.96 8.99
CA HIS A 131 21.36 -2.17 9.26
C HIS A 131 22.30 -2.55 8.12
N GLY A 132 21.94 -2.24 6.89
CA GLY A 132 22.73 -2.64 5.72
C GLY A 132 22.42 -4.06 5.24
N TRP A 133 21.37 -4.69 5.72
CA TRP A 133 20.90 -6.01 5.30
C TRP A 133 20.34 -5.98 3.88
N GLN A 134 20.68 -7.00 3.09
CA GLN A 134 20.27 -7.09 1.69
C GLN A 134 18.92 -7.80 1.58
N VAL A 135 17.87 -7.15 2.06
CA VAL A 135 16.51 -7.69 2.19
C VAL A 135 15.61 -7.47 0.97
N TRP A 136 15.95 -6.47 0.16
CA TRP A 136 15.08 -5.97 -0.91
C TRP A 136 15.63 -6.31 -2.29
N THR A 137 14.75 -6.51 -3.25
CA THR A 137 15.10 -6.72 -4.67
C THR A 137 14.09 -6.03 -5.59
N SER A 138 14.54 -5.57 -6.74
CA SER A 138 13.66 -5.14 -7.82
C SER A 138 13.07 -6.35 -8.56
N TYR A 139 11.92 -6.20 -9.22
CA TYR A 139 11.40 -7.23 -10.11
C TYR A 139 10.73 -6.66 -11.36
N ALA A 140 10.70 -7.48 -12.42
CA ALA A 140 10.12 -7.18 -13.71
C ALA A 140 9.59 -8.47 -14.37
N GLY A 141 9.00 -8.37 -15.55
CA GLY A 141 8.81 -9.51 -16.42
C GLY A 141 10.14 -9.94 -17.07
N LYS A 142 10.28 -11.23 -17.37
CA LYS A 142 11.44 -11.77 -18.11
C LYS A 142 11.49 -11.21 -19.54
N ASP A 143 12.70 -11.17 -20.09
CA ASP A 143 12.98 -10.85 -21.51
C ASP A 143 12.40 -9.49 -21.95
N GLY A 144 12.33 -8.52 -21.04
CA GLY A 144 11.83 -7.18 -21.31
C GLY A 144 10.31 -7.03 -21.30
N ALA A 145 9.58 -8.07 -20.89
CA ALA A 145 8.15 -7.98 -20.63
C ALA A 145 7.84 -7.05 -19.45
N THR A 146 6.67 -6.44 -19.47
CA THR A 146 6.19 -5.67 -18.32
C THR A 146 5.80 -6.60 -17.17
N LYS A 147 5.67 -6.04 -15.97
CA LYS A 147 5.10 -6.81 -14.84
C LYS A 147 3.67 -7.27 -15.15
N ASP A 148 2.84 -6.41 -15.74
CA ASP A 148 1.47 -6.75 -16.14
C ASP A 148 1.46 -7.99 -17.05
N ASP A 149 2.33 -8.05 -18.06
CA ASP A 149 2.46 -9.21 -18.94
C ASP A 149 2.88 -10.48 -18.18
N ALA A 150 3.79 -10.35 -17.22
CA ALA A 150 4.24 -11.47 -16.41
C ALA A 150 3.13 -12.02 -15.50
N TYR A 151 2.30 -11.13 -14.92
CA TYR A 151 1.11 -11.55 -14.15
C TYR A 151 0.10 -12.30 -15.00
N VAL A 152 -0.23 -11.79 -16.18
CA VAL A 152 -1.13 -12.47 -17.12
C VAL A 152 -0.55 -13.83 -17.51
N ALA A 153 0.72 -13.89 -17.89
CA ALA A 153 1.35 -15.13 -18.32
C ALA A 153 1.40 -16.20 -17.22
N ALA A 154 1.66 -15.80 -15.96
CA ALA A 154 1.62 -16.74 -14.83
C ALA A 154 0.22 -17.31 -14.58
N LEU A 155 -0.82 -16.48 -14.65
CA LEU A 155 -2.20 -16.94 -14.52
C LEU A 155 -2.62 -17.85 -15.67
N GLU A 156 -2.27 -17.51 -16.92
CA GLU A 156 -2.57 -18.37 -18.08
C GLU A 156 -1.83 -19.72 -18.02
N GLN A 157 -0.58 -19.73 -17.53
CA GLN A 157 0.16 -20.97 -17.30
C GLN A 157 -0.54 -21.84 -16.25
N ALA A 158 -0.98 -21.27 -15.14
CA ALA A 158 -1.70 -21.99 -14.09
C ALA A 158 -3.10 -22.44 -14.54
N LYS A 159 -3.80 -21.61 -15.31
CA LYS A 159 -5.08 -21.96 -15.93
C LYS A 159 -4.95 -23.20 -16.81
N ALA A 160 -3.89 -23.32 -17.55
CA ALA A 160 -3.64 -24.47 -18.44
C ALA A 160 -3.35 -25.80 -17.70
N MET A 161 -3.10 -25.76 -16.38
CA MET A 161 -2.81 -26.98 -15.58
C MET A 161 -4.04 -27.88 -15.38
N ASN A 162 -5.24 -27.31 -15.45
CA ASN A 162 -6.50 -28.05 -15.34
C ASN A 162 -7.57 -27.37 -16.20
N GLU A 163 -8.33 -28.14 -16.95
CA GLU A 163 -9.40 -27.63 -17.84
C GLU A 163 -10.50 -26.86 -17.10
N LYS A 164 -10.65 -27.09 -15.82
CA LYS A 164 -11.62 -26.38 -14.96
C LYS A 164 -11.09 -25.08 -14.39
N ASN A 165 -9.78 -24.87 -14.38
CA ASN A 165 -9.21 -23.62 -13.90
C ASN A 165 -9.64 -22.46 -14.79
N ASP A 166 -10.11 -21.38 -14.16
CA ASP A 166 -10.50 -20.18 -14.90
C ASP A 166 -10.37 -18.94 -14.02
N TYR A 167 -10.37 -17.77 -14.64
CA TYR A 167 -10.47 -16.49 -13.94
C TYR A 167 -11.27 -15.48 -14.75
N THR A 168 -11.87 -14.51 -14.03
CA THR A 168 -12.71 -13.46 -14.62
C THR A 168 -12.35 -12.09 -14.03
N LEU A 169 -12.28 -11.09 -14.87
CA LEU A 169 -12.05 -9.68 -14.50
C LEU A 169 -13.38 -8.90 -14.49
N GLU A 170 -13.35 -7.68 -13.92
CA GLU A 170 -14.52 -6.80 -13.79
C GLU A 170 -15.68 -7.45 -13.01
N LEU A 171 -15.32 -8.31 -12.05
CA LEU A 171 -16.23 -9.03 -11.18
C LEU A 171 -15.93 -8.68 -9.72
N THR A 172 -16.85 -7.97 -9.07
CA THR A 172 -16.68 -7.44 -7.72
C THR A 172 -17.30 -8.36 -6.68
N ALA A 173 -16.52 -8.85 -5.72
CA ALA A 173 -16.99 -9.62 -4.58
C ALA A 173 -17.91 -8.78 -3.68
N THR A 174 -19.04 -9.34 -3.27
CA THR A 174 -20.04 -8.64 -2.46
C THR A 174 -20.40 -9.34 -1.16
N GLU A 175 -20.25 -10.67 -1.10
CA GLU A 175 -20.65 -11.45 0.07
C GLU A 175 -19.90 -12.80 0.11
N LEU A 176 -19.52 -13.25 1.31
CA LEU A 176 -19.16 -14.66 1.55
C LEU A 176 -20.43 -15.47 1.76
N LEU A 177 -20.53 -16.58 1.06
CA LEU A 177 -21.62 -17.54 1.22
C LEU A 177 -21.28 -18.52 2.33
N THR A 178 -22.25 -18.82 3.21
CA THR A 178 -22.05 -19.75 4.33
C THR A 178 -23.16 -20.81 4.37
N ASP A 179 -22.83 -21.96 4.92
CA ASP A 179 -23.84 -22.99 5.24
C ASP A 179 -24.59 -22.68 6.56
N GLU A 180 -25.50 -23.56 6.95
CA GLU A 180 -26.29 -23.46 8.18
C GLU A 180 -25.44 -23.48 9.45
N ASN A 181 -24.20 -23.99 9.37
CA ASN A 181 -23.26 -24.05 10.49
C ASN A 181 -22.29 -22.86 10.52
N GLY A 182 -22.41 -21.93 9.56
CA GLY A 182 -21.52 -20.77 9.43
C GLY A 182 -20.16 -21.09 8.81
N ASN A 183 -20.03 -22.23 8.11
CA ASN A 183 -18.83 -22.51 7.32
C ASN A 183 -18.91 -21.78 5.97
N VAL A 184 -17.81 -21.24 5.50
CA VAL A 184 -17.73 -20.60 4.19
C VAL A 184 -17.88 -21.65 3.09
N THR A 185 -18.78 -21.42 2.15
CA THR A 185 -19.07 -22.34 1.03
C THR A 185 -18.79 -21.71 -0.33
N GLY A 186 -18.51 -20.40 -0.36
CA GLY A 186 -18.28 -19.70 -1.61
C GLY A 186 -18.32 -18.20 -1.49
N VAL A 187 -18.43 -17.53 -2.63
CA VAL A 187 -18.45 -16.07 -2.75
C VAL A 187 -19.56 -15.66 -3.72
N LYS A 188 -20.30 -14.61 -3.35
CA LYS A 188 -21.19 -13.91 -4.25
C LYS A 188 -20.47 -12.69 -4.82
N ALA A 189 -20.62 -12.46 -6.13
CA ALA A 189 -20.01 -11.34 -6.81
C ALA A 189 -20.96 -10.73 -7.84
N THR A 190 -20.69 -9.48 -8.23
CA THR A 190 -21.49 -8.77 -9.22
C THR A 190 -20.57 -8.28 -10.34
N ARG A 191 -20.93 -8.58 -11.59
CA ARG A 191 -20.24 -8.09 -12.77
C ARG A 191 -20.66 -6.64 -13.07
N TYR A 192 -19.85 -5.90 -13.83
CA TYR A 192 -20.10 -4.48 -14.17
C TYR A 192 -21.46 -4.20 -14.81
N ASP A 193 -22.08 -5.18 -15.49
CA ASP A 193 -23.42 -5.07 -16.10
C ASP A 193 -24.56 -5.39 -15.15
N GLY A 194 -24.27 -5.82 -13.93
CA GLY A 194 -25.24 -6.18 -12.89
C GLY A 194 -25.53 -7.68 -12.77
N ALA A 195 -24.99 -8.53 -13.65
CA ALA A 195 -25.10 -9.98 -13.50
C ALA A 195 -24.51 -10.45 -12.15
N THR A 196 -25.23 -11.31 -11.47
CA THR A 196 -24.79 -11.89 -10.19
C THR A 196 -24.08 -13.21 -10.43
N TYR A 197 -22.97 -13.45 -9.73
CA TYR A 197 -22.27 -14.71 -9.70
C TYR A 197 -22.36 -15.32 -8.29
N GLU A 198 -22.72 -16.58 -8.20
CA GLU A 198 -22.63 -17.40 -6.99
C GLU A 198 -21.58 -18.48 -7.28
N ILE A 199 -20.43 -18.36 -6.63
CA ILE A 199 -19.24 -19.17 -6.88
C ILE A 199 -19.01 -20.05 -5.67
N TYR A 200 -19.11 -21.37 -5.83
CA TYR A 200 -19.00 -22.36 -4.76
C TYR A 200 -17.68 -23.11 -4.84
N GLY A 201 -17.02 -23.26 -3.69
CA GLY A 201 -15.75 -23.94 -3.56
C GLY A 201 -15.47 -24.39 -2.13
N LYS A 202 -14.50 -25.28 -1.96
CA LYS A 202 -14.14 -25.82 -0.64
C LYS A 202 -13.39 -24.80 0.21
N ASN A 203 -12.55 -23.96 -0.40
CA ASN A 203 -11.71 -22.97 0.26
C ASN A 203 -11.81 -21.62 -0.44
N VAL A 204 -11.73 -20.52 0.32
CA VAL A 204 -11.72 -19.14 -0.19
C VAL A 204 -10.46 -18.44 0.30
N VAL A 205 -9.74 -17.78 -0.61
CA VAL A 205 -8.59 -16.94 -0.33
C VAL A 205 -8.96 -15.48 -0.59
N LEU A 206 -8.96 -14.64 0.44
CA LEU A 206 -9.17 -13.20 0.36
C LEU A 206 -7.83 -12.52 0.06
N ALA A 207 -7.75 -11.85 -1.09
CA ALA A 207 -6.58 -11.16 -1.60
C ALA A 207 -6.96 -9.76 -2.17
N THR A 208 -7.89 -9.07 -1.49
CA THR A 208 -8.55 -7.85 -1.99
C THR A 208 -7.74 -6.57 -1.81
N GLY A 209 -6.58 -6.64 -1.14
CA GLY A 209 -5.57 -5.58 -1.14
C GLY A 209 -5.74 -4.49 -0.07
N GLY A 210 -6.48 -4.77 1.00
CA GLY A 210 -6.71 -3.80 2.09
C GLY A 210 -7.81 -2.79 1.77
N PHE A 211 -7.79 -1.61 2.44
CA PHE A 211 -8.95 -0.71 2.44
C PHE A 211 -8.67 0.76 2.10
N ILE A 212 -7.55 1.05 1.44
CA ILE A 212 -7.16 2.45 1.15
C ILE A 212 -8.16 3.19 0.25
N GLY A 213 -8.95 2.48 -0.54
CA GLY A 213 -10.02 3.03 -1.37
C GLY A 213 -11.35 3.25 -0.64
N ASN A 214 -11.41 3.02 0.68
CA ASN A 214 -12.61 3.16 1.49
C ASN A 214 -12.44 4.28 2.52
N ASP A 215 -13.02 5.45 2.23
CA ASP A 215 -12.90 6.64 3.07
C ASP A 215 -13.42 6.41 4.49
N GLU A 216 -14.54 5.68 4.67
CA GLU A 216 -15.10 5.39 5.99
C GLU A 216 -14.17 4.52 6.85
N MET A 217 -13.54 3.51 6.23
CA MET A 217 -12.56 2.67 6.94
C MET A 217 -11.27 3.47 7.23
N CYS A 218 -10.83 4.32 6.31
CA CYS A 218 -9.68 5.20 6.53
C CYS A 218 -9.94 6.20 7.65
N GLU A 219 -11.11 6.86 7.68
CA GLU A 219 -11.50 7.74 8.79
C GLU A 219 -11.54 7.00 10.12
N LYS A 220 -12.13 5.79 10.14
CA LYS A 220 -12.29 4.99 11.35
C LYS A 220 -10.98 4.48 11.92
N TYR A 221 -10.08 3.98 11.07
CA TYR A 221 -8.87 3.29 11.53
C TYR A 221 -7.60 4.14 11.39
N LEU A 222 -7.54 5.04 10.42
CA LEU A 222 -6.36 5.84 10.10
C LEU A 222 -6.52 7.32 10.40
N GLY A 223 -7.64 7.71 11.03
CA GLY A 223 -7.88 9.07 11.49
C GLY A 223 -8.15 10.11 10.40
N GLY A 224 -8.40 9.71 9.16
CA GLY A 224 -8.71 10.63 8.08
C GLY A 224 -8.75 9.98 6.70
N VAL A 225 -9.17 10.76 5.69
CA VAL A 225 -9.16 10.37 4.28
C VAL A 225 -7.80 10.71 3.68
N TRP A 226 -7.10 9.71 3.19
CA TRP A 226 -5.75 9.84 2.66
C TRP A 226 -5.74 9.98 1.14
N ARG A 227 -4.79 10.75 0.63
CA ARG A 227 -4.47 10.72 -0.80
C ARG A 227 -3.78 9.40 -1.13
N THR A 228 -4.14 8.80 -2.26
CA THR A 228 -3.54 7.51 -2.66
C THR A 228 -3.01 7.54 -4.08
N GLU A 229 -1.88 6.86 -4.27
CA GLU A 229 -1.35 6.44 -5.56
C GLU A 229 -1.70 4.97 -5.85
N ALA A 230 -2.42 4.33 -4.93
CA ALA A 230 -2.89 2.97 -5.03
C ALA A 230 -4.19 2.85 -5.86
N MET A 231 -4.56 1.62 -6.15
CA MET A 231 -5.85 1.31 -6.78
C MET A 231 -6.99 1.52 -5.78
N THR A 232 -7.96 2.35 -6.15
CA THR A 232 -9.14 2.62 -5.30
C THR A 232 -10.10 1.44 -5.18
N GLN A 233 -9.92 0.39 -5.97
CA GLN A 233 -10.62 -0.89 -5.84
C GLN A 233 -10.23 -1.67 -4.58
N CYS A 234 -9.10 -1.34 -3.95
CA CYS A 234 -8.73 -1.84 -2.63
C CYS A 234 -9.61 -1.18 -1.55
N ASP A 235 -10.89 -1.52 -1.51
CA ASP A 235 -11.93 -0.85 -0.72
C ASP A 235 -12.30 -1.58 0.58
N GLY A 236 -11.54 -2.60 0.96
CA GLY A 236 -11.79 -3.41 2.16
C GLY A 236 -12.90 -4.45 2.00
N ALA A 237 -13.25 -4.82 0.77
CA ALA A 237 -14.33 -5.79 0.52
C ALA A 237 -14.10 -7.12 1.23
N GLY A 238 -12.89 -7.70 1.14
CA GLY A 238 -12.54 -8.96 1.81
C GLY A 238 -12.70 -8.87 3.32
N ILE A 239 -12.19 -7.80 3.91
CA ILE A 239 -12.26 -7.55 5.36
C ILE A 239 -13.74 -7.44 5.82
N ARG A 240 -14.52 -6.60 5.14
CA ARG A 240 -15.94 -6.40 5.47
C ARG A 240 -16.78 -7.67 5.30
N MET A 241 -16.53 -8.44 4.24
CA MET A 241 -17.21 -9.70 4.00
C MET A 241 -16.90 -10.73 5.08
N ALA A 242 -15.64 -10.86 5.50
CA ALA A 242 -15.24 -11.78 6.56
C ALA A 242 -15.84 -11.37 7.91
N GLN A 243 -15.81 -10.09 8.27
CA GLN A 243 -16.45 -9.60 9.50
C GLN A 243 -17.96 -9.90 9.51
N LYS A 244 -18.65 -9.67 8.39
CA LYS A 244 -20.09 -9.90 8.29
C LYS A 244 -20.46 -11.39 8.34
N ALA A 245 -19.72 -12.25 7.63
CA ALA A 245 -20.10 -13.64 7.44
C ALA A 245 -19.68 -14.55 8.59
N VAL A 246 -18.49 -14.33 9.17
CA VAL A 246 -17.87 -15.25 10.13
C VAL A 246 -17.41 -14.57 11.41
N ASP A 247 -17.82 -13.31 11.66
CA ASP A 247 -17.38 -12.52 12.82
C ASP A 247 -15.85 -12.44 12.94
N ALA A 248 -15.19 -12.17 11.80
CA ALA A 248 -13.73 -12.13 11.73
C ALA A 248 -13.14 -11.02 12.58
N ALA A 249 -12.06 -11.34 13.30
CA ALA A 249 -11.27 -10.38 14.05
C ALA A 249 -10.37 -9.56 13.12
N LEU A 250 -10.09 -8.32 13.52
CA LEU A 250 -9.03 -7.50 12.93
C LEU A 250 -7.76 -7.58 13.79
N TYR A 251 -6.63 -7.42 13.12
CA TYR A 251 -5.33 -7.27 13.79
C TYR A 251 -4.69 -5.96 13.33
N ASN A 252 -4.40 -5.09 14.28
CA ASN A 252 -3.72 -3.80 14.09
C ASN A 252 -4.28 -2.98 12.89
N PRO A 253 -5.60 -2.70 12.85
CA PRO A 253 -6.21 -2.02 11.71
C PRO A 253 -5.75 -0.57 11.56
N ASP A 254 -5.12 0.00 12.57
CA ASP A 254 -4.68 1.38 12.69
C ASP A 254 -3.15 1.55 12.52
N VAL A 255 -2.46 0.52 12.03
CA VAL A 255 -1.06 0.67 11.58
C VAL A 255 -1.00 1.78 10.53
N ALA A 256 -0.01 2.66 10.64
CA ALA A 256 0.19 3.73 9.68
C ALA A 256 0.25 3.19 8.24
N PRO A 257 -0.42 3.86 7.30
CA PRO A 257 -0.39 3.41 5.91
C PRO A 257 1.01 3.56 5.31
N VAL A 258 1.32 2.76 4.28
CA VAL A 258 2.61 2.87 3.59
C VAL A 258 2.69 4.20 2.86
N SER A 259 3.48 5.13 3.39
CA SER A 259 3.67 6.48 2.87
C SER A 259 5.13 6.67 2.49
N HIS A 260 5.40 6.91 1.22
CA HIS A 260 6.73 7.18 0.69
C HIS A 260 6.76 8.37 -0.27
N ILE A 261 5.64 9.05 -0.44
CA ILE A 261 5.49 10.20 -1.32
C ILE A 261 4.83 11.33 -0.54
N ALA A 262 5.43 12.51 -0.63
CA ALA A 262 4.82 13.76 -0.18
C ALA A 262 4.88 14.78 -1.31
N GLN A 263 3.80 15.52 -1.51
CA GLN A 263 3.70 16.51 -2.57
C GLN A 263 2.60 17.54 -2.26
N VAL A 264 2.53 18.58 -3.07
CA VAL A 264 1.48 19.57 -2.98
C VAL A 264 0.09 18.94 -3.15
N TYR A 265 -0.93 19.47 -2.45
CA TYR A 265 -2.18 18.75 -2.23
C TYR A 265 -3.12 18.66 -3.45
N ASN A 266 -3.45 19.81 -4.10
CA ASN A 266 -4.48 19.86 -5.16
C ASN A 266 -3.91 20.03 -6.57
N ILE A 267 -3.02 21.02 -6.76
CA ILE A 267 -2.57 21.47 -8.08
C ILE A 267 -1.75 20.40 -8.83
N ILE A 268 -1.23 19.40 -8.14
CA ILE A 268 -0.37 18.38 -8.74
C ILE A 268 -1.06 17.64 -9.93
N ARG A 269 -2.37 17.52 -9.87
CA ARG A 269 -3.17 16.84 -10.91
C ARG A 269 -3.85 17.79 -11.89
N ASN A 270 -3.46 19.08 -11.89
CA ASN A 270 -4.03 20.09 -12.76
C ASN A 270 -2.98 20.65 -13.74
N ASP A 271 -3.42 21.21 -14.86
CA ASP A 271 -2.56 21.69 -15.94
C ASP A 271 -2.39 23.22 -15.96
N ASP A 272 -2.88 23.94 -14.95
CA ASP A 272 -2.73 25.39 -14.85
C ASP A 272 -1.31 25.85 -14.48
N LEU A 273 -0.47 24.91 -14.01
CA LEU A 273 0.97 25.07 -13.85
C LEU A 273 1.72 24.06 -14.71
N THR A 274 2.87 24.46 -15.22
CA THR A 274 3.80 23.56 -15.90
C THR A 274 4.40 22.53 -14.90
N ALA A 275 5.04 21.48 -15.40
CA ALA A 275 5.72 20.50 -14.57
C ALA A 275 6.79 21.17 -13.68
N ASP A 276 7.59 22.10 -14.22
CA ASP A 276 8.63 22.82 -13.48
C ASP A 276 8.04 23.71 -12.38
N GLN A 277 6.92 24.39 -12.65
CA GLN A 277 6.21 25.19 -11.66
C GLN A 277 5.60 24.35 -10.55
N LYS A 278 5.03 23.18 -10.88
CA LYS A 278 4.56 22.21 -9.87
C LYS A 278 5.73 21.68 -9.03
N ALA A 279 6.90 21.47 -9.64
CA ALA A 279 8.11 21.07 -8.94
C ALA A 279 8.55 22.10 -7.90
N VAL A 280 8.37 23.42 -8.15
CA VAL A 280 8.61 24.46 -7.16
C VAL A 280 7.71 24.28 -5.94
N LEU A 281 6.38 24.17 -6.14
CA LEU A 281 5.44 23.98 -5.02
C LEU A 281 5.71 22.68 -4.26
N THR A 282 6.04 21.60 -4.98
CA THR A 282 6.42 20.33 -4.36
C THR A 282 7.68 20.48 -3.52
N SER A 283 8.67 21.23 -4.00
CA SER A 283 9.88 21.52 -3.22
C SER A 283 9.58 22.31 -1.94
N LEU A 284 8.64 23.26 -1.99
CA LEU A 284 8.22 24.01 -0.80
C LEU A 284 7.60 23.10 0.27
N VAL A 285 6.82 22.11 -0.10
CA VAL A 285 6.21 21.19 0.88
C VAL A 285 7.18 20.08 1.36
N LEU A 286 8.34 19.96 0.74
CA LEU A 286 9.39 18.99 1.14
C LEU A 286 10.53 19.64 1.94
N ASP A 287 10.50 20.95 2.17
CA ASP A 287 11.58 21.69 2.85
C ASP A 287 11.53 21.47 4.37
N THR A 288 12.35 20.52 4.85
CA THR A 288 12.47 20.19 6.29
C THR A 288 13.19 21.25 7.12
N THR A 289 13.76 22.29 6.49
CA THR A 289 14.41 23.41 7.20
C THR A 289 13.40 24.44 7.71
N LYS A 290 12.15 24.34 7.28
CA LYS A 290 11.07 25.25 7.66
C LYS A 290 10.14 24.60 8.69
N PRO A 291 9.32 25.40 9.40
CA PRO A 291 8.29 24.84 10.27
C PRO A 291 7.28 23.99 9.49
N ILE A 292 7.11 22.75 9.91
CA ILE A 292 6.13 21.79 9.38
C ILE A 292 5.08 21.56 10.45
N VAL A 293 3.82 21.80 10.11
CA VAL A 293 2.71 21.68 11.06
C VAL A 293 1.57 20.80 10.52
N SER A 294 0.86 20.14 11.43
CA SER A 294 -0.38 19.42 11.15
C SER A 294 -1.55 20.37 10.88
N ALA A 295 -2.71 19.82 10.54
CA ALA A 295 -3.91 20.60 10.22
C ALA A 295 -4.39 21.51 11.37
N ASP A 296 -4.09 21.18 12.62
CA ASP A 296 -4.41 22.03 13.79
C ASP A 296 -3.29 23.02 14.16
N GLY A 297 -2.20 23.06 13.40
CA GLY A 297 -1.05 23.94 13.61
C GLY A 297 0.01 23.38 14.58
N THR A 298 -0.10 22.14 15.03
CA THR A 298 0.93 21.52 15.89
C THR A 298 2.17 21.19 15.09
N SER A 299 3.36 21.57 15.60
CA SER A 299 4.64 21.24 14.96
C SER A 299 4.90 19.73 14.95
N VAL A 300 5.42 19.25 13.81
CA VAL A 300 5.85 17.86 13.63
C VAL A 300 7.32 17.74 13.24
N ASN A 301 8.08 18.83 13.27
CA ASN A 301 9.49 18.83 12.86
C ASN A 301 10.36 17.85 13.65
N ASP A 302 10.09 17.66 14.94
CA ASP A 302 10.79 16.70 15.82
C ASP A 302 10.53 15.23 15.45
N LYS A 303 9.50 14.96 14.66
CA LYS A 303 9.10 13.64 14.18
C LYS A 303 9.63 13.32 12.77
N ILE A 304 10.12 14.34 12.06
CA ILE A 304 10.67 14.18 10.71
C ILE A 304 12.13 13.79 10.81
N GLY A 305 12.47 12.58 10.36
CA GLY A 305 13.84 12.10 10.28
C GLY A 305 14.53 12.53 8.99
N MET A 306 15.25 11.59 8.38
CA MET A 306 16.05 11.86 7.18
C MET A 306 15.20 12.25 5.95
N PHE A 307 13.98 11.71 5.84
CA PHE A 307 13.12 11.87 4.67
C PHE A 307 11.70 12.24 5.08
N ILE A 308 11.29 13.44 4.77
CA ILE A 308 9.94 13.94 5.10
C ILE A 308 8.83 13.00 4.59
N ALA A 309 8.98 12.46 3.39
CA ALA A 309 7.97 11.60 2.78
C ALA A 309 7.68 10.30 3.56
N PHE A 310 8.63 9.85 4.42
CA PHE A 310 8.43 8.68 5.28
C PHE A 310 7.77 9.00 6.61
N ASP A 311 7.93 10.23 7.09
CA ASP A 311 7.57 10.58 8.46
C ASP A 311 6.39 11.53 8.55
N VAL A 312 6.11 12.29 7.48
CA VAL A 312 5.08 13.35 7.50
C VAL A 312 3.64 12.84 7.67
N TRP A 313 3.39 11.55 7.47
CA TRP A 313 2.12 10.93 7.81
C TRP A 313 1.71 11.17 9.28
N GLN A 314 2.68 11.40 10.17
CA GLN A 314 2.44 11.72 11.58
C GLN A 314 1.74 13.07 11.79
N ALA A 315 1.72 13.92 10.77
CA ALA A 315 0.91 15.14 10.75
C ALA A 315 -0.56 14.88 10.35
N GLY A 316 -0.87 13.67 9.92
CA GLY A 316 -2.16 13.30 9.33
C GLY A 316 -2.12 13.29 7.79
N PRO A 317 -3.29 13.17 7.13
CA PRO A 317 -3.38 13.13 5.67
C PRO A 317 -2.84 14.38 4.98
N THR A 318 -2.86 15.52 5.67
CA THR A 318 -2.37 16.81 5.17
C THR A 318 -1.51 17.49 6.22
N TYR A 319 -0.55 18.29 5.74
CA TYR A 319 0.34 19.10 6.55
C TYR A 319 0.60 20.44 5.86
N TYR A 320 1.24 21.35 6.57
CA TYR A 320 1.58 22.67 6.02
C TYR A 320 3.03 23.01 6.35
N VAL A 321 3.71 23.61 5.37
CA VAL A 321 5.05 24.19 5.57
C VAL A 321 4.91 25.70 5.59
N ILE A 322 5.45 26.33 6.64
CA ILE A 322 5.26 27.75 6.92
C ILE A 322 6.47 28.56 6.45
N TYR A 323 6.20 29.62 5.71
CA TYR A 323 7.23 30.55 5.17
C TYR A 323 6.93 31.96 5.56
N THR A 324 7.98 32.76 5.67
CA THR A 324 7.88 34.24 5.78
C THR A 324 7.95 34.89 4.40
N GLN A 325 7.53 36.14 4.30
CA GLN A 325 7.69 36.95 3.08
C GLN A 325 9.16 37.06 2.67
N GLU A 326 10.07 37.26 3.64
CA GLU A 326 11.52 37.34 3.38
C GLU A 326 12.04 36.03 2.72
N GLN A 327 11.60 34.89 3.18
CA GLN A 327 11.98 33.58 2.59
C GLN A 327 11.43 33.44 1.16
N MET A 328 10.20 33.86 0.91
CA MET A 328 9.63 33.82 -0.45
C MET A 328 10.38 34.79 -1.40
N ASP A 329 10.75 35.99 -0.91
CA ASP A 329 11.55 36.97 -1.68
C ASP A 329 12.95 36.39 -1.99
N ALA A 330 13.56 35.69 -1.04
CA ALA A 330 14.85 35.02 -1.23
C ALA A 330 14.77 33.88 -2.27
N ILE A 331 13.73 33.06 -2.23
CA ILE A 331 13.49 32.02 -3.24
C ILE A 331 13.32 32.61 -4.63
N LYS A 332 12.56 33.70 -4.74
CA LYS A 332 12.36 34.38 -6.00
C LYS A 332 13.68 34.92 -6.58
N ALA A 333 14.54 35.49 -5.74
CA ALA A 333 15.78 36.11 -6.14
C ALA A 333 16.95 35.14 -6.33
N SER A 334 17.02 34.07 -5.55
CA SER A 334 18.19 33.20 -5.43
C SER A 334 17.90 31.74 -5.56
N GLY A 335 16.62 31.35 -5.67
CA GLY A 335 16.18 29.93 -5.73
C GLY A 335 16.00 29.31 -4.36
N LEU A 336 15.56 28.05 -4.40
CA LEU A 336 15.38 27.21 -3.22
C LEU A 336 16.73 26.84 -2.61
N GLU A 337 16.79 26.73 -1.29
CA GLU A 337 17.94 26.16 -0.61
C GLU A 337 18.02 24.64 -0.89
N ALA A 338 19.22 24.07 -0.86
CA ALA A 338 19.40 22.64 -0.95
C ALA A 338 18.85 21.98 0.33
N PHE A 339 17.98 21.01 0.18
CA PHE A 339 17.45 20.21 1.27
C PHE A 339 17.52 18.72 0.94
N ASN A 340 17.56 17.87 1.98
CA ASN A 340 17.80 16.44 1.84
C ASN A 340 16.53 15.64 1.48
N ALA A 341 15.68 16.12 0.59
CA ALA A 341 14.57 15.33 0.11
C ALA A 341 15.03 14.49 -1.09
N PRO A 342 14.97 13.16 -1.05
CA PRO A 342 15.25 12.35 -2.22
C PRO A 342 14.26 12.69 -3.32
N MET A 343 14.74 13.10 -4.47
CA MET A 343 13.91 13.56 -5.60
C MET A 343 12.90 12.52 -6.08
N PHE A 344 13.19 11.25 -5.90
CA PHE A 344 12.29 10.16 -6.30
C PHE A 344 11.10 9.95 -5.32
N MET A 345 11.11 10.60 -4.15
CA MET A 345 9.99 10.61 -3.20
C MET A 345 8.98 11.72 -3.47
N ALA A 346 9.21 12.52 -4.49
CA ALA A 346 8.31 13.56 -4.96
C ALA A 346 7.81 13.20 -6.36
N GLN A 347 6.53 12.90 -6.50
CA GLN A 347 5.92 12.82 -7.82
C GLN A 347 5.84 14.22 -8.43
N GLY A 348 6.27 14.35 -9.67
CA GLY A 348 6.35 15.64 -10.34
C GLY A 348 7.70 16.34 -10.19
N GLY A 349 8.68 15.66 -9.57
CA GLY A 349 10.04 16.19 -9.43
C GLY A 349 10.19 17.22 -8.34
N SER A 350 11.40 17.75 -8.22
CA SER A 350 11.74 18.92 -7.38
C SER A 350 12.45 19.98 -8.21
N ALA A 351 12.29 21.23 -7.83
CA ALA A 351 13.02 22.33 -8.47
C ALA A 351 14.51 22.27 -8.12
N GLU A 352 15.37 22.72 -9.03
CA GLU A 352 16.80 22.77 -8.82
C GLU A 352 17.13 23.85 -7.77
N ALA A 353 17.95 23.48 -6.77
CA ALA A 353 18.36 24.42 -5.74
C ALA A 353 19.29 25.51 -6.30
N GLY A 354 19.18 26.72 -5.78
CA GLY A 354 20.00 27.86 -6.17
C GLY A 354 19.65 28.48 -7.53
N VAL A 355 18.56 28.05 -8.17
CA VAL A 355 18.06 28.66 -9.41
C VAL A 355 16.94 29.62 -9.07
N PRO A 356 17.05 30.95 -9.41
CA PRO A 356 16.00 31.92 -9.16
C PRO A 356 14.65 31.50 -9.73
N VAL A 357 13.58 31.74 -8.96
CA VAL A 357 12.19 31.43 -9.40
C VAL A 357 11.49 32.76 -9.71
N GLU A 358 11.78 33.32 -10.88
CA GLU A 358 11.32 34.67 -11.25
C GLU A 358 9.79 34.80 -11.29
N ASP A 359 9.08 33.71 -11.62
CA ASP A 359 7.62 33.64 -11.71
C ASP A 359 6.94 33.11 -10.43
N LEU A 360 7.66 33.11 -9.28
CA LEU A 360 7.14 32.60 -8.00
C LEU A 360 5.79 33.22 -7.62
N ASP A 361 5.59 34.51 -7.85
CA ASP A 361 4.30 35.17 -7.55
C ASP A 361 3.13 34.58 -8.33
N THR A 362 3.37 34.20 -9.59
CA THR A 362 2.37 33.52 -10.42
C THR A 362 2.08 32.12 -9.89
N ILE A 363 3.12 31.37 -9.54
CA ILE A 363 3.01 30.01 -8.96
C ILE A 363 2.20 30.04 -7.66
N LEU A 364 2.54 30.97 -6.76
CA LEU A 364 1.83 31.13 -5.48
C LEU A 364 0.38 31.53 -5.69
N SER A 365 0.10 32.45 -6.62
CA SER A 365 -1.26 32.90 -6.92
C SER A 365 -2.15 31.78 -7.48
N VAL A 366 -1.59 30.92 -8.34
CA VAL A 366 -2.30 29.73 -8.81
C VAL A 366 -2.49 28.73 -7.66
N GLY A 367 -1.49 28.51 -6.83
CA GLY A 367 -1.60 27.69 -5.62
C GLY A 367 -2.68 28.21 -4.66
N GLU A 368 -2.81 29.53 -4.48
CA GLU A 368 -3.90 30.14 -3.69
C GLU A 368 -5.29 29.81 -4.29
N ALA A 369 -5.43 29.92 -5.61
CA ALA A 369 -6.68 29.62 -6.30
C ALA A 369 -7.12 28.16 -6.13
N TYR A 370 -6.18 27.23 -5.93
CA TYR A 370 -6.44 25.80 -5.69
C TYR A 370 -6.49 25.43 -4.21
N GLY A 371 -6.24 26.38 -3.28
CA GLY A 371 -6.20 26.13 -1.86
C GLY A 371 -5.00 25.29 -1.41
N ASP A 372 -3.89 25.38 -2.13
CA ASP A 372 -2.59 24.79 -1.78
C ASP A 372 -1.64 25.79 -1.15
N VAL A 373 -1.85 27.09 -1.37
CA VAL A 373 -1.11 28.19 -0.77
C VAL A 373 -2.08 29.10 -0.03
N PHE A 374 -1.70 29.55 1.13
CA PHE A 374 -2.45 30.49 1.95
C PHE A 374 -1.51 31.62 2.38
N LYS A 375 -1.93 32.85 2.24
CA LYS A 375 -1.20 34.03 2.64
C LYS A 375 -2.00 34.84 3.64
N ALA A 376 -1.33 35.34 4.67
CA ALA A 376 -1.92 36.24 5.65
C ALA A 376 -0.91 37.33 6.09
N ASP A 377 -1.41 38.45 6.63
CA ASP A 377 -0.57 39.58 7.06
C ASP A 377 0.25 39.26 8.33
N SER A 378 -0.12 38.24 9.09
CA SER A 378 0.61 37.79 10.27
C SER A 378 0.34 36.32 10.56
N LEU A 379 1.13 35.73 11.45
CA LEU A 379 0.97 34.35 11.89
C LEU A 379 -0.39 34.10 12.59
N GLU A 380 -0.86 35.10 13.39
CA GLU A 380 -2.18 35.01 14.04
C GLU A 380 -3.32 35.09 13.03
N ALA A 381 -3.16 35.89 11.98
CA ALA A 381 -4.14 35.99 10.91
C ALA A 381 -4.19 34.67 10.11
N LEU A 382 -3.03 34.05 9.85
CA LEU A 382 -2.94 32.73 9.19
C LEU A 382 -3.56 31.65 10.05
N ALA A 383 -3.27 31.61 11.35
CA ALA A 383 -3.85 30.67 12.31
C ALA A 383 -5.38 30.74 12.33
N LYS A 384 -5.93 31.94 12.30
CA LYS A 384 -7.38 32.16 12.23
C LYS A 384 -7.97 31.76 10.87
N GLN A 385 -7.28 32.07 9.77
CA GLN A 385 -7.72 31.76 8.41
C GLN A 385 -7.86 30.23 8.19
N LEU A 386 -6.94 29.46 8.76
CA LEU A 386 -6.84 28.01 8.59
C LEU A 386 -7.44 27.20 9.75
N ASP A 387 -8.00 27.89 10.77
CA ASP A 387 -8.50 27.26 12.01
C ASP A 387 -7.43 26.39 12.70
N MET A 388 -6.22 26.96 12.85
CA MET A 388 -5.05 26.32 13.45
C MET A 388 -4.78 26.85 14.86
N PRO A 389 -5.43 26.32 15.91
CA PRO A 389 -5.32 26.89 17.27
C PRO A 389 -3.91 26.79 17.85
N ASN A 390 -3.09 25.87 17.37
CA ASN A 390 -1.74 25.61 17.90
C ASN A 390 -0.62 26.32 17.10
N LEU A 391 -0.93 26.98 15.97
CA LEU A 391 0.08 27.51 15.05
C LEU A 391 1.02 28.52 15.72
N THR A 392 0.48 29.49 16.46
CA THR A 392 1.27 30.54 17.12
C THR A 392 2.12 30.04 18.29
N ALA A 393 1.80 28.86 18.82
CA ALA A 393 2.64 28.21 19.84
C ALA A 393 3.73 27.33 19.21
N SER A 394 3.55 26.89 17.98
CA SER A 394 4.41 25.96 17.25
C SER A 394 5.43 26.63 16.33
N VAL A 395 5.15 27.86 15.89
CA VAL A 395 5.96 28.61 14.94
C VAL A 395 6.35 29.95 15.52
N GLU A 396 7.63 30.33 15.38
CA GLU A 396 8.10 31.63 15.82
C GLU A 396 7.41 32.77 15.04
N ALA A 397 7.00 33.80 15.74
CA ALA A 397 6.42 34.97 15.12
C ALA A 397 7.42 35.65 14.17
N ALA A 398 6.97 36.05 13.00
CA ALA A 398 7.75 36.77 12.01
C ALA A 398 7.09 38.14 11.74
N ASP A 399 7.89 39.14 11.44
CA ASP A 399 7.38 40.42 11.01
C ASP A 399 6.87 40.33 9.55
N GLY A 400 5.63 40.79 9.34
CA GLY A 400 5.03 40.88 8.01
C GLY A 400 4.28 39.61 7.55
N PRO A 401 3.98 39.52 6.25
CA PRO A 401 3.18 38.43 5.69
C PRO A 401 3.84 37.07 5.83
N VAL A 402 3.00 36.08 6.07
CA VAL A 402 3.39 34.67 6.16
C VAL A 402 2.57 33.81 5.19
N TYR A 403 3.12 32.67 4.81
CA TYR A 403 2.53 31.74 3.89
C TYR A 403 2.45 30.34 4.53
N ALA A 404 1.38 29.62 4.26
CA ALA A 404 1.30 28.17 4.48
C ALA A 404 1.17 27.46 3.12
N VAL A 405 2.06 26.55 2.83
CA VAL A 405 1.98 25.71 1.63
C VAL A 405 1.50 24.34 2.04
N LYS A 406 0.38 23.89 1.47
CA LYS A 406 -0.32 22.66 1.85
C LYS A 406 0.23 21.47 1.11
N GLY A 407 0.78 20.54 1.84
CA GLY A 407 1.22 19.23 1.38
C GLY A 407 0.26 18.12 1.75
N ALA A 408 0.42 16.99 1.10
CA ALA A 408 -0.23 15.73 1.45
C ALA A 408 0.78 14.60 1.51
N SER A 409 0.56 13.69 2.45
CA SER A 409 1.17 12.37 2.44
C SER A 409 0.37 11.49 1.50
N TYR A 410 1.03 10.92 0.49
CA TYR A 410 0.42 10.00 -0.47
C TYR A 410 0.78 8.58 -0.10
N VAL A 411 -0.22 7.73 -0.04
CA VAL A 411 -0.09 6.37 0.47
C VAL A 411 -0.37 5.34 -0.61
N TYR A 412 0.32 4.20 -0.52
CA TYR A 412 0.17 3.10 -1.48
C TYR A 412 -0.83 2.04 -1.00
N SER A 413 -0.96 1.89 0.32
CA SER A 413 -1.65 0.74 0.89
C SER A 413 -1.94 0.97 2.37
N THR A 414 -2.98 0.31 2.86
CA THR A 414 -3.19 0.11 4.30
C THR A 414 -2.35 -1.05 4.80
N CYS A 415 -2.03 -1.03 6.10
CA CYS A 415 -1.18 -2.03 6.75
C CYS A 415 -1.88 -2.82 7.85
N GLY A 416 -3.13 -2.52 8.17
CA GLY A 416 -3.97 -3.31 9.05
C GLY A 416 -4.86 -4.29 8.27
N GLY A 417 -5.38 -5.32 8.91
CA GLY A 417 -6.22 -6.30 8.23
C GLY A 417 -6.89 -7.29 9.16
N LEU A 418 -7.24 -8.44 8.60
CA LEU A 418 -7.82 -9.56 9.32
C LEU A 418 -6.77 -10.24 10.20
N ASP A 419 -7.21 -10.70 11.36
CA ASP A 419 -6.42 -11.61 12.19
C ASP A 419 -6.36 -12.98 11.53
N ILE A 420 -5.16 -13.58 11.50
CA ILE A 420 -4.90 -14.91 10.93
C ILE A 420 -4.07 -15.75 11.87
N ASP A 421 -4.16 -17.07 11.72
CA ASP A 421 -3.30 -18.04 12.40
C ASP A 421 -2.06 -18.42 11.55
N GLU A 422 -1.23 -19.31 12.04
CA GLU A 422 0.00 -19.80 11.41
C GLU A 422 -0.25 -20.55 10.07
N ASN A 423 -1.49 -20.93 9.79
CA ASN A 423 -1.91 -21.55 8.53
C ASN A 423 -2.53 -20.52 7.58
N LEU A 424 -2.48 -19.23 7.93
CA LEU A 424 -3.10 -18.10 7.21
C LEU A 424 -4.64 -18.14 7.20
N ASN A 425 -5.26 -18.93 8.07
CA ASN A 425 -6.71 -18.97 8.23
C ASN A 425 -7.19 -17.74 9.03
N VAL A 426 -8.29 -17.14 8.57
CA VAL A 426 -8.95 -16.03 9.27
C VAL A 426 -9.43 -16.48 10.64
N ARG A 427 -9.21 -15.66 11.67
CA ARG A 427 -9.68 -15.90 13.04
C ARG A 427 -10.94 -15.10 13.34
N ARG A 428 -11.84 -15.71 14.09
CA ARG A 428 -13.03 -15.05 14.63
C ARG A 428 -12.66 -14.17 15.83
N GLN A 429 -13.60 -13.34 16.29
CA GLN A 429 -13.44 -12.52 17.49
C GLN A 429 -13.16 -13.36 18.76
N ASP A 430 -13.64 -14.60 18.81
CA ASP A 430 -13.37 -15.53 19.93
C ASP A 430 -12.02 -16.24 19.81
N GLY A 431 -11.23 -15.93 18.78
CA GLY A 431 -9.93 -16.51 18.50
C GLY A 431 -9.95 -17.84 17.77
N THR A 432 -11.12 -18.40 17.44
CA THR A 432 -11.21 -19.67 16.70
C THR A 432 -10.93 -19.46 15.20
N PRO A 433 -10.18 -20.35 14.54
CA PRO A 433 -9.92 -20.24 13.11
C PRO A 433 -11.13 -20.64 12.25
N VAL A 434 -11.27 -20.00 11.10
CA VAL A 434 -12.17 -20.39 10.01
C VAL A 434 -11.34 -21.17 9.00
N THR A 435 -11.26 -22.49 9.17
CA THR A 435 -10.27 -23.34 8.53
C THR A 435 -10.28 -23.34 7.00
N ASN A 436 -11.36 -22.91 6.36
CA ASN A 436 -11.49 -22.82 4.90
C ASN A 436 -11.57 -21.40 4.37
N LEU A 437 -11.20 -20.41 5.18
CA LEU A 437 -11.10 -19.01 4.80
C LEU A 437 -9.70 -18.48 5.11
N PHE A 438 -9.00 -18.05 4.08
CA PHE A 438 -7.65 -17.52 4.16
C PHE A 438 -7.65 -16.02 3.86
N ALA A 439 -6.73 -15.27 4.48
CA ALA A 439 -6.49 -13.87 4.15
C ALA A 439 -5.00 -13.63 3.93
N VAL A 440 -4.67 -12.97 2.80
CA VAL A 440 -3.29 -12.80 2.34
C VAL A 440 -3.01 -11.35 1.92
N GLY A 441 -1.74 -11.02 1.81
CA GLY A 441 -1.32 -9.67 1.41
C GLY A 441 -1.85 -8.60 2.38
N ASN A 442 -2.31 -7.48 1.84
CA ASN A 442 -2.77 -6.37 2.66
C ASN A 442 -4.10 -6.61 3.39
N ASP A 443 -4.79 -7.70 3.09
CA ASP A 443 -5.94 -8.12 3.90
C ASP A 443 -5.54 -8.71 5.26
N SER A 444 -4.25 -9.02 5.48
CA SER A 444 -3.73 -9.64 6.72
C SER A 444 -2.40 -9.10 7.22
N ILE A 445 -1.77 -8.14 6.54
CA ILE A 445 -0.40 -7.68 6.89
C ILE A 445 -0.27 -7.12 8.32
N GLY A 446 -1.36 -6.69 8.94
CA GLY A 446 -1.35 -6.19 10.32
C GLY A 446 -0.68 -7.12 11.32
N VAL A 447 -0.68 -8.44 11.07
CA VAL A 447 -0.03 -9.43 11.95
C VAL A 447 1.50 -9.29 12.03
N LEU A 448 2.11 -8.56 11.09
CA LEU A 448 3.55 -8.27 11.06
C LEU A 448 3.93 -6.91 11.66
N LEU A 449 2.96 -6.09 12.05
CA LEU A 449 3.14 -4.67 12.33
C LEU A 449 2.50 -4.29 13.68
N GLU A 450 2.83 -3.09 14.16
CA GLU A 450 2.33 -2.57 15.44
C GLU A 450 1.26 -1.49 15.21
N SER A 451 0.21 -1.56 16.03
CA SER A 451 -0.85 -0.56 16.11
C SER A 451 -0.29 0.86 16.32
N GLY A 452 -0.73 1.82 15.51
CA GLY A 452 -0.34 3.22 15.61
C GLY A 452 1.12 3.54 15.30
N LYS A 453 1.92 2.57 14.85
CA LYS A 453 3.32 2.74 14.49
C LYS A 453 3.56 2.72 12.98
N ALA A 454 4.67 3.29 12.56
CA ALA A 454 5.04 3.31 11.16
C ALA A 454 5.37 1.91 10.64
N TYR A 455 5.18 1.75 9.34
CA TYR A 455 5.63 0.59 8.58
C TYR A 455 7.14 0.33 8.77
N VAL A 456 7.55 -0.93 8.81
CA VAL A 456 8.96 -1.31 8.96
C VAL A 456 9.86 -0.77 7.86
N THR A 457 11.07 -0.41 8.22
CA THR A 457 12.01 0.33 7.36
C THR A 457 12.92 -0.53 6.48
N TYR A 458 12.76 -1.85 6.50
CA TYR A 458 13.64 -2.74 5.72
C TYR A 458 13.44 -2.68 4.21
N GLY A 459 12.26 -2.19 3.76
CA GLY A 459 11.90 -2.09 2.35
C GLY A 459 11.21 -3.33 1.79
N GLY A 460 10.11 -3.10 1.07
CA GLY A 460 9.41 -4.14 0.33
C GLY A 460 8.64 -5.19 1.15
N ALA A 461 8.47 -5.02 2.47
CA ALA A 461 7.81 -6.01 3.32
C ALA A 461 6.35 -6.27 2.89
N ALA A 462 5.57 -5.22 2.53
CA ALA A 462 4.19 -5.41 2.05
C ALA A 462 4.13 -6.21 0.75
N ALA A 463 5.00 -5.90 -0.21
CA ALA A 463 5.08 -6.65 -1.46
C ALA A 463 5.59 -8.09 -1.23
N GLY A 464 6.59 -8.27 -0.38
CA GLY A 464 7.11 -9.58 0.01
C GLY A 464 6.06 -10.43 0.70
N TRP A 465 5.33 -9.85 1.68
CA TRP A 465 4.22 -10.53 2.35
C TRP A 465 3.11 -10.91 1.38
N ALA A 466 2.75 -10.01 0.44
CA ALA A 466 1.73 -10.30 -0.55
C ALA A 466 2.09 -11.55 -1.37
N LEU A 467 3.30 -11.62 -1.91
CA LEU A 467 3.75 -12.75 -2.72
C LEU A 467 3.89 -14.04 -1.90
N THR A 468 4.47 -13.93 -0.70
CA THR A 468 4.76 -15.08 0.17
C THR A 468 3.48 -15.67 0.77
N SER A 469 2.64 -14.84 1.39
CA SER A 469 1.39 -15.30 1.99
C SER A 469 0.43 -15.89 0.96
N GLY A 470 0.39 -15.31 -0.25
CA GLY A 470 -0.40 -15.87 -1.34
C GLY A 470 0.06 -17.28 -1.74
N ARG A 471 1.38 -17.46 -1.98
CA ARG A 471 1.96 -18.79 -2.29
C ARG A 471 1.61 -19.82 -1.22
N LEU A 472 1.82 -19.48 0.04
CA LEU A 472 1.58 -20.38 1.17
C LEU A 472 0.09 -20.71 1.32
N ALA A 473 -0.80 -19.71 1.25
CA ALA A 473 -2.24 -19.94 1.35
C ALA A 473 -2.78 -20.76 0.18
N GLY A 474 -2.27 -20.56 -1.04
CA GLY A 474 -2.65 -21.36 -2.21
C GLY A 474 -2.30 -22.83 -2.03
N ALA A 475 -1.08 -23.12 -1.56
CA ALA A 475 -0.65 -24.50 -1.25
C ALA A 475 -1.47 -25.13 -0.11
N ALA A 476 -1.71 -24.37 0.97
CA ALA A 476 -2.51 -24.82 2.10
C ALA A 476 -3.97 -25.12 1.71
N ALA A 477 -4.60 -24.22 0.96
CA ALA A 477 -5.96 -24.41 0.46
C ALA A 477 -6.09 -25.63 -0.46
N ALA A 478 -5.11 -25.86 -1.35
CA ALA A 478 -5.06 -27.04 -2.20
C ALA A 478 -4.90 -28.34 -1.39
N ALA A 479 -4.08 -28.33 -0.34
CA ALA A 479 -3.89 -29.48 0.54
C ALA A 479 -5.16 -29.82 1.34
N GLN A 480 -5.88 -28.81 1.82
CA GLN A 480 -7.14 -29.00 2.56
C GLN A 480 -8.30 -29.48 1.66
N ALA A 481 -8.22 -29.24 0.37
CA ALA A 481 -9.27 -29.63 -0.58
C ALA A 481 -9.25 -31.13 -0.93
N LYS A 482 -8.13 -31.83 -0.67
CA LYS A 482 -7.94 -33.26 -0.92
C LYS A 482 -8.64 -34.13 0.12
#